data_7bcc7e69fbf5eabcf92f2a9cb29f67f2
#
_entry.id   7bcc7e69fbf5eabcf92f2a9cb29f67f2
#
_cell.length_a   1.000
_cell.length_b   1.000
_cell.length_c   1.000
_cell.angle_alpha   90.00
_cell.angle_beta   90.00
_cell.angle_gamma   90.00
#
_symmetry.space_group_name_H-M   'P 1'
#
loop_
_entity.id
_entity.type
_entity.pdbx_description
1 polymer ?
#
loop_
_entity_poly.entity_id
_entity_poly.type
_entity_poly.pdbx_seq_one_letter_code
_entity_poly.pdbx_strand_id
1 'polypeptide(L)'
;MAVTRDLRPRWRGVVAVVAAALVAPAGAAAPATAAPSREAQTAAGAAHRAAAAANPLRAAEGTAPVPCPRPPVKPPPGRPPRPVPPKDDPEQRAVGGPALDTNGLVVPSGTSRPPALTATSWLVADLDTGEVLGGCGPHVYGTPASVQKLLLAATVLPKLDPKRTVTVTDEDVAIEPGSSAVGLVRGGRYQVSTLWLGLLLNSGNDAANTLARLGGGDGGVAATVAAMNAEAKRLGANQTHAVTPSGLDGPGQFTSAYDLALIARVCFEQPDFRRYALTRSAKMPAQKALKKGGFQFQNENRLIYNYPGALGGKTGFTQLARHSYVGAAERGGRRLVATLLGAEASPLRGWQQGAALLDWGFKVPRGASVGKLVGPQDATDTAKDAPAPRAGAPRRPTVTRAAMPEGVSLGAAAAVAVVLAATPLLLLLTQRRRRVRRRRTRRSPAFPIN
;
A
#
# COMPACT_ATOMS: atom_id res chain seq x y z
N MET A 1 50.43 -3.08 -29.10
CA MET A 1 50.54 -1.61 -29.34
C MET A 1 49.16 -0.99 -29.11
N ALA A 2 49.10 -0.16 -28.13
CA ALA A 2 47.88 0.52 -27.66
C ALA A 2 47.54 1.73 -28.52
N VAL A 3 46.25 2.04 -28.70
CA VAL A 3 45.73 3.41 -28.79
C VAL A 3 44.32 3.44 -28.23
N THR A 4 44.23 3.97 -27.03
CA THR A 4 43.00 4.47 -26.38
C THR A 4 42.59 5.81 -27.00
N ARG A 5 41.33 6.01 -27.33
CA ARG A 5 40.73 7.31 -27.56
C ARG A 5 39.52 7.48 -26.67
N ASP A 6 39.72 8.32 -25.68
CA ASP A 6 38.74 8.88 -24.75
C ASP A 6 37.97 10.00 -25.46
N LEU A 7 36.62 9.94 -25.51
CA LEU A 7 35.76 11.02 -25.99
C LEU A 7 34.64 11.23 -24.98
N ARG A 8 34.87 12.13 -24.02
CA ARG A 8 33.82 12.69 -23.15
C ARG A 8 33.21 13.94 -23.80
N PRO A 9 31.89 14.04 -23.92
CA PRO A 9 31.26 15.33 -24.27
C PRO A 9 31.08 16.21 -23.02
N ARG A 10 31.64 17.41 -23.09
CA ARG A 10 31.46 18.50 -22.11
C ARG A 10 30.08 19.15 -22.33
N TRP A 11 29.20 19.05 -21.36
CA TRP A 11 27.99 19.86 -21.28
C TRP A 11 28.29 21.11 -20.45
N ARG A 12 28.22 22.28 -21.07
CA ARG A 12 28.22 23.59 -20.39
C ARG A 12 26.78 23.92 -20.04
N GLY A 13 26.47 23.96 -18.74
CA GLY A 13 25.20 24.47 -18.25
C GLY A 13 25.15 25.99 -18.32
N VAL A 14 24.04 26.50 -18.80
CA VAL A 14 23.66 27.91 -18.68
C VAL A 14 22.72 28.01 -17.47
N VAL A 15 23.20 28.65 -16.42
CA VAL A 15 22.40 29.01 -15.23
C VAL A 15 21.78 30.37 -15.53
N ALA A 16 20.47 30.45 -15.67
CA ALA A 16 19.71 31.69 -15.66
C ALA A 16 19.33 32.05 -14.22
N VAL A 17 19.94 33.10 -13.71
CA VAL A 17 19.60 33.71 -12.41
C VAL A 17 18.41 34.66 -12.66
N VAL A 18 17.27 34.34 -12.05
CA VAL A 18 16.12 35.26 -11.97
C VAL A 18 16.21 35.95 -10.59
N ALA A 19 16.56 37.24 -10.64
CA ALA A 19 16.51 38.12 -9.48
C ALA A 19 15.06 38.54 -9.21
N ALA A 20 14.51 38.18 -8.08
CA ALA A 20 13.24 38.68 -7.58
C ALA A 20 13.51 39.93 -6.71
N ALA A 21 13.03 41.08 -7.13
CA ALA A 21 13.06 42.31 -6.34
C ALA A 21 11.96 42.27 -5.27
N LEU A 22 12.37 42.31 -4.01
CA LEU A 22 11.50 42.50 -2.84
C LEU A 22 11.25 44.01 -2.66
N VAL A 23 10.00 44.44 -2.86
CA VAL A 23 9.54 45.78 -2.45
C VAL A 23 8.93 45.63 -1.05
N ALA A 24 9.53 46.27 -0.06
CA ALA A 24 9.00 46.38 1.29
C ALA A 24 8.03 47.59 1.36
N PRO A 25 6.85 47.47 1.98
CA PRO A 25 6.05 48.62 2.33
C PRO A 25 6.47 49.20 3.67
N ALA A 26 6.57 50.52 3.73
CA ALA A 26 6.90 51.32 4.91
C ALA A 26 5.84 51.20 6.00
N GLY A 27 6.31 51.25 7.24
CA GLY A 27 5.52 51.08 8.42
C GLY A 27 4.47 52.14 8.71
N ALA A 28 3.38 51.67 9.29
CA ALA A 28 2.44 52.52 10.04
C ALA A 28 2.54 52.11 11.53
N ALA A 29 2.83 53.09 12.38
CA ALA A 29 2.90 52.90 13.82
C ALA A 29 1.51 52.62 14.38
N ALA A 30 1.36 51.55 15.17
CA ALA A 30 0.16 51.24 15.93
C ALA A 30 0.24 51.92 17.34
N PRO A 31 -0.89 52.38 17.91
CA PRO A 31 -0.90 52.95 19.26
C PRO A 31 -0.68 51.85 20.32
N ALA A 32 0.10 52.19 21.33
CA ALA A 32 0.36 51.33 22.49
C ALA A 32 -0.91 51.03 23.28
N THR A 33 -1.33 49.78 23.30
CA THR A 33 -2.35 49.27 24.22
C THR A 33 -1.70 48.92 25.55
N ALA A 34 -2.27 49.45 26.64
CA ALA A 34 -1.82 49.23 27.99
C ALA A 34 -1.85 47.73 28.37
N ALA A 35 -0.80 47.26 29.03
CA ALA A 35 -0.72 45.90 29.52
C ALA A 35 -1.76 45.64 30.63
N PRO A 36 -2.42 44.47 30.63
CA PRO A 36 -3.35 44.10 31.69
C PRO A 36 -2.64 43.88 33.02
N SER A 37 -3.29 44.24 34.13
CA SER A 37 -2.75 44.12 35.49
C SER A 37 -2.42 42.69 35.88
N ARG A 38 -1.49 42.50 36.79
CA ARG A 38 -0.98 41.22 37.29
C ARG A 38 -2.07 40.26 37.80
N GLU A 39 -3.18 40.79 38.27
CA GLU A 39 -4.31 39.98 38.75
C GLU A 39 -5.13 39.31 37.62
N ALA A 40 -5.24 39.95 36.46
CA ALA A 40 -5.92 39.37 35.29
C ALA A 40 -5.07 38.23 34.67
N GLN A 41 -3.76 38.27 34.77
CA GLN A 41 -2.88 37.20 34.28
C GLN A 41 -2.91 35.95 35.17
N THR A 42 -3.12 36.08 36.49
CA THR A 42 -3.24 34.93 37.39
C THR A 42 -4.58 34.23 37.24
N ALA A 43 -5.66 34.91 36.97
CA ALA A 43 -6.98 34.32 36.74
C ALA A 43 -7.04 33.55 35.38
N ALA A 44 -6.46 34.10 34.31
CA ALA A 44 -6.38 33.44 33.00
C ALA A 44 -5.48 32.20 33.05
N GLY A 45 -4.39 32.25 33.81
CA GLY A 45 -3.47 31.11 34.01
C GLY A 45 -4.12 29.96 34.82
N ALA A 46 -5.00 30.27 35.77
CA ALA A 46 -5.71 29.25 36.54
C ALA A 46 -6.84 28.60 35.72
N ALA A 47 -7.57 29.36 34.91
CA ALA A 47 -8.57 28.81 34.00
C ALA A 47 -7.99 27.93 32.92
N HIS A 48 -6.80 28.25 32.36
CA HIS A 48 -6.10 27.41 31.40
C HIS A 48 -5.54 26.11 32.03
N ARG A 49 -5.10 26.15 33.29
CA ARG A 49 -4.67 24.91 33.98
C ARG A 49 -5.85 24.02 34.38
N ALA A 50 -7.00 24.58 34.71
CA ALA A 50 -8.23 23.84 35.01
C ALA A 50 -8.79 23.17 33.73
N ALA A 51 -8.76 23.85 32.58
CA ALA A 51 -9.18 23.28 31.30
C ALA A 51 -8.25 22.17 30.79
N ALA A 52 -6.96 22.26 31.11
CA ALA A 52 -5.98 21.18 30.75
C ALA A 52 -6.11 19.93 31.63
N ALA A 53 -6.73 20.05 32.83
CA ALA A 53 -6.96 18.90 33.72
C ALA A 53 -8.25 18.12 33.43
N ALA A 54 -9.12 18.60 32.51
CA ALA A 54 -10.42 18.00 32.20
C ALA A 54 -10.45 17.31 30.80
N ASN A 55 -9.30 16.98 30.21
CA ASN A 55 -9.26 16.23 28.95
C ASN A 55 -9.05 14.73 29.25
N PRO A 56 -10.10 13.88 29.25
CA PRO A 56 -9.96 12.44 29.51
C PRO A 56 -9.26 11.66 28.40
N LEU A 57 -8.75 12.35 27.34
CA LEU A 57 -7.99 11.79 26.23
C LEU A 57 -6.47 11.98 26.37
N ARG A 58 -5.99 12.39 27.55
CA ARG A 58 -4.56 12.26 27.81
C ARG A 58 -4.26 10.76 27.91
N ALA A 59 -3.71 10.26 26.81
CA ALA A 59 -3.23 8.89 26.66
C ALA A 59 -2.58 8.42 27.97
N ALA A 60 -2.97 7.26 28.46
CA ALA A 60 -2.28 6.55 29.52
C ALA A 60 -0.78 6.56 29.20
N GLU A 61 0.03 7.18 30.03
CA GLU A 61 1.49 7.18 29.94
C GLU A 61 1.95 5.72 29.85
N GLY A 62 2.65 5.41 28.74
CA GLY A 62 2.83 4.12 28.16
C GLY A 62 3.34 3.03 29.11
N THR A 63 2.49 2.08 29.39
CA THR A 63 2.98 0.74 29.71
C THR A 63 3.79 0.24 28.54
N ALA A 64 5.05 -0.16 28.77
CA ALA A 64 5.91 -0.70 27.73
C ALA A 64 5.18 -1.81 26.95
N PRO A 65 5.28 -1.84 25.62
CA PRO A 65 4.56 -2.81 24.80
C PRO A 65 4.95 -4.23 25.23
N VAL A 66 3.96 -5.13 25.37
CA VAL A 66 4.18 -6.52 25.72
C VAL A 66 5.06 -7.17 24.65
N PRO A 67 6.21 -7.77 24.98
CA PRO A 67 7.08 -8.38 23.98
C PRO A 67 6.41 -9.53 23.24
N CYS A 68 6.60 -9.58 21.92
CA CYS A 68 6.14 -10.69 21.10
C CYS A 68 6.90 -11.98 21.44
N PRO A 69 6.22 -13.13 21.54
CA PRO A 69 6.89 -14.41 21.75
C PRO A 69 7.83 -14.74 20.59
N ARG A 70 9.12 -14.98 20.90
CA ARG A 70 10.15 -15.32 19.90
C ARG A 70 10.89 -16.59 20.31
N PRO A 71 11.23 -17.46 19.35
CA PRO A 71 12.12 -18.58 19.65
C PRO A 71 13.57 -18.05 19.88
N PRO A 72 14.39 -18.74 20.67
CA PRO A 72 15.77 -18.36 20.95
C PRO A 72 16.70 -18.70 19.77
N VAL A 73 16.48 -18.09 18.61
CA VAL A 73 17.31 -18.28 17.41
C VAL A 73 18.08 -17.01 17.08
N LYS A 74 19.34 -17.17 16.66
CA LYS A 74 20.13 -16.06 16.16
C LYS A 74 19.68 -15.68 14.75
N PRO A 75 19.56 -14.40 14.43
CA PRO A 75 19.35 -13.97 13.05
C PRO A 75 20.45 -14.52 12.13
N PRO A 76 20.16 -14.87 10.87
CA PRO A 76 21.17 -15.30 9.92
C PRO A 76 22.20 -14.17 9.69
N PRO A 77 23.48 -14.49 9.53
CA PRO A 77 24.52 -13.51 9.21
C PRO A 77 24.24 -12.85 7.85
N GLY A 78 24.73 -11.63 7.66
CA GLY A 78 24.62 -10.91 6.37
C GLY A 78 23.22 -10.41 6.03
N ARG A 79 22.33 -10.31 7.02
CA ARG A 79 21.03 -9.67 6.82
C ARG A 79 21.21 -8.20 6.46
N PRO A 80 20.67 -7.73 5.32
CA PRO A 80 20.72 -6.32 4.97
C PRO A 80 19.96 -5.47 6.00
N PRO A 81 20.35 -4.20 6.21
CA PRO A 81 19.59 -3.30 7.07
C PRO A 81 18.15 -3.14 6.53
N ARG A 82 17.20 -3.01 7.43
CA ARG A 82 15.82 -2.77 7.04
C ARG A 82 15.69 -1.40 6.39
N PRO A 83 14.84 -1.25 5.35
CA PRO A 83 14.51 0.06 4.82
C PRO A 83 13.96 0.95 5.92
N VAL A 84 14.27 2.24 5.82
CA VAL A 84 13.66 3.24 6.69
C VAL A 84 12.19 3.36 6.32
N PRO A 85 11.25 3.11 7.25
CA PRO A 85 9.83 3.23 6.96
C PRO A 85 9.44 4.70 6.80
N PRO A 86 8.27 5.00 6.22
CA PRO A 86 7.66 6.32 6.28
C PRO A 86 7.54 6.80 7.73
N LYS A 87 7.38 8.12 7.89
CA LYS A 87 7.09 8.69 9.22
C LYS A 87 5.81 8.05 9.76
N ASP A 88 5.89 7.62 11.01
CA ASP A 88 4.76 6.97 11.69
C ASP A 88 3.62 7.98 11.91
N ASP A 89 2.40 7.52 11.67
CA ASP A 89 1.17 8.30 11.85
C ASP A 89 0.30 7.61 12.92
N PRO A 90 0.16 8.21 14.12
CA PRO A 90 -0.62 7.62 15.21
C PRO A 90 -2.08 7.35 14.85
N GLU A 91 -2.70 8.18 13.99
CA GLU A 91 -4.10 7.97 13.57
C GLU A 91 -4.22 6.71 12.71
N GLN A 92 -3.26 6.47 11.83
CA GLN A 92 -3.21 5.27 11.00
C GLN A 92 -2.90 4.01 11.80
N ARG A 93 -2.14 4.13 12.91
CA ARG A 93 -1.85 3.02 13.81
C ARG A 93 -3.03 2.60 14.68
N ALA A 94 -3.97 3.50 14.94
CA ALA A 94 -5.19 3.22 15.70
C ALA A 94 -6.33 2.65 14.83
N VAL A 95 -6.13 2.54 13.51
CA VAL A 95 -7.13 1.96 12.60
C VAL A 95 -7.42 0.52 13.01
N GLY A 96 -8.71 0.19 13.09
CA GLY A 96 -9.18 -1.12 13.54
C GLY A 96 -9.34 -1.25 15.06
N GLY A 97 -8.94 -0.23 15.82
CA GLY A 97 -9.13 -0.16 17.27
C GLY A 97 -7.85 0.23 18.02
N PRO A 98 -7.98 0.94 19.15
CA PRO A 98 -6.84 1.49 19.89
C PRO A 98 -5.91 0.40 20.45
N ALA A 99 -6.39 -0.82 20.70
CA ALA A 99 -5.53 -1.92 21.14
C ALA A 99 -4.53 -2.38 20.06
N LEU A 100 -4.79 -2.07 18.77
CA LEU A 100 -3.90 -2.40 17.67
C LEU A 100 -2.75 -1.39 17.51
N ASP A 101 -2.82 -0.22 18.17
CA ASP A 101 -1.72 0.76 18.22
C ASP A 101 -0.61 0.28 19.17
N THR A 102 0.08 -0.76 18.78
CA THR A 102 1.19 -1.33 19.53
C THR A 102 2.27 -1.88 18.62
N ASN A 103 3.54 -1.77 19.04
CA ASN A 103 4.66 -2.47 18.44
C ASN A 103 4.87 -3.87 19.06
N GLY A 104 4.07 -4.23 20.05
CA GLY A 104 4.15 -5.47 20.82
C GLY A 104 3.00 -6.43 20.54
N LEU A 105 2.86 -7.38 21.45
CA LEU A 105 1.82 -8.38 21.44
C LEU A 105 0.49 -7.80 21.92
N VAL A 106 -0.57 -8.08 21.18
CA VAL A 106 -1.95 -7.82 21.57
C VAL A 106 -2.80 -9.06 21.33
N VAL A 107 -3.48 -9.52 22.37
CA VAL A 107 -4.38 -10.68 22.36
C VAL A 107 -5.54 -10.45 23.33
N PRO A 108 -6.72 -11.05 23.12
CA PRO A 108 -7.84 -10.91 24.05
C PRO A 108 -7.47 -11.50 25.42
N SER A 109 -7.97 -10.89 26.48
CA SER A 109 -7.76 -11.38 27.85
C SER A 109 -8.28 -12.82 28.03
N GLY A 110 -7.58 -13.62 28.81
CA GLY A 110 -7.95 -15.00 29.07
C GLY A 110 -7.70 -15.99 27.93
N THR A 111 -7.14 -15.55 26.80
CA THR A 111 -6.75 -16.47 25.72
C THR A 111 -5.39 -17.10 25.95
N SER A 112 -5.17 -18.29 25.36
CA SER A 112 -3.87 -18.95 25.41
C SER A 112 -2.79 -18.08 24.73
N ARG A 113 -1.54 -18.19 25.21
CA ARG A 113 -0.40 -17.50 24.61
C ARG A 113 -0.21 -17.95 23.16
N PRO A 114 -0.01 -17.02 22.21
CA PRO A 114 0.29 -17.36 20.82
C PRO A 114 1.67 -18.03 20.69
N PRO A 115 1.93 -18.72 19.57
CA PRO A 115 3.21 -19.40 19.32
C PRO A 115 4.37 -18.40 19.27
N ALA A 116 5.57 -18.88 19.64
CA ALA A 116 6.80 -18.14 19.47
C ALA A 116 7.24 -18.20 17.99
N LEU A 117 7.33 -17.04 17.34
CA LEU A 117 7.62 -16.91 15.91
C LEU A 117 8.83 -16.03 15.66
N THR A 118 9.51 -16.29 14.55
CA THR A 118 10.61 -15.43 14.09
C THR A 118 10.10 -14.19 13.34
N ALA A 119 8.84 -14.18 12.91
CA ALA A 119 8.21 -13.05 12.25
C ALA A 119 8.35 -11.76 13.05
N THR A 120 8.67 -10.65 12.38
CA THR A 120 8.80 -9.34 13.04
C THR A 120 7.47 -8.73 13.40
N SER A 121 6.47 -8.95 12.55
CA SER A 121 5.07 -8.60 12.80
C SER A 121 4.15 -9.67 12.24
N TRP A 122 2.97 -9.83 12.85
CA TRP A 122 1.95 -10.76 12.41
C TRP A 122 0.56 -10.36 12.92
N LEU A 123 -0.46 -10.91 12.29
CA LEU A 123 -1.85 -10.74 12.69
C LEU A 123 -2.66 -11.99 12.33
N VAL A 124 -3.67 -12.31 13.14
CA VAL A 124 -4.71 -13.30 12.83
C VAL A 124 -6.06 -12.60 12.88
N ALA A 125 -6.86 -12.79 11.82
CA ALA A 125 -8.20 -12.23 11.75
C ALA A 125 -9.21 -13.24 11.19
N ASP A 126 -10.45 -13.00 11.48
CA ASP A 126 -11.60 -13.71 10.91
C ASP A 126 -11.97 -13.05 9.58
N LEU A 127 -12.00 -13.82 8.49
CA LEU A 127 -12.30 -13.32 7.15
C LEU A 127 -13.76 -12.90 6.98
N ASP A 128 -14.66 -13.52 7.73
CA ASP A 128 -16.10 -13.28 7.60
C ASP A 128 -16.51 -12.05 8.41
N THR A 129 -16.17 -12.02 9.71
CA THR A 129 -16.56 -10.94 10.61
C THR A 129 -15.63 -9.73 10.57
N GLY A 130 -14.38 -9.93 10.12
CA GLY A 130 -13.32 -8.92 10.20
C GLY A 130 -12.72 -8.78 11.61
N GLU A 131 -13.14 -9.58 12.59
CA GLU A 131 -12.56 -9.53 13.95
C GLU A 131 -11.08 -9.88 13.94
N VAL A 132 -10.26 -9.03 14.58
CA VAL A 132 -8.84 -9.29 14.79
C VAL A 132 -8.68 -10.06 16.08
N LEU A 133 -8.23 -11.32 15.97
CA LEU A 133 -8.09 -12.25 17.10
C LEU A 133 -6.81 -11.98 17.90
N GLY A 134 -5.85 -11.31 17.31
CA GLY A 134 -4.60 -10.89 17.94
C GLY A 134 -3.50 -10.63 16.93
N GLY A 135 -2.44 -10.02 17.40
CA GLY A 135 -1.30 -9.61 16.58
C GLY A 135 -0.05 -9.30 17.37
N CYS A 136 1.02 -9.11 16.67
CA CYS A 136 2.29 -8.59 17.16
C CYS A 136 2.73 -7.48 16.22
N GLY A 137 2.76 -6.23 16.67
CA GLY A 137 3.04 -5.08 15.85
C GLY A 137 2.16 -5.02 14.60
N PRO A 138 0.81 -5.00 14.72
CA PRO A 138 -0.10 -5.12 13.58
C PRO A 138 0.16 -4.11 12.48
N HIS A 139 0.46 -2.88 12.86
CA HIS A 139 0.70 -1.73 11.98
C HIS A 139 2.19 -1.42 11.75
N VAL A 140 3.10 -2.28 12.24
CA VAL A 140 4.54 -2.10 11.97
C VAL A 140 4.82 -2.29 10.49
N TYR A 141 5.46 -1.29 9.89
CA TYR A 141 5.88 -1.34 8.50
C TYR A 141 6.84 -2.49 8.24
N GLY A 142 6.61 -3.21 7.17
CA GLY A 142 7.49 -4.25 6.66
C GLY A 142 7.53 -4.28 5.14
N THR A 143 8.58 -4.87 4.58
CA THR A 143 8.70 -5.07 3.15
C THR A 143 7.87 -6.30 2.74
N PRO A 144 6.97 -6.18 1.76
CA PRO A 144 6.01 -7.24 1.44
C PRO A 144 6.63 -8.47 0.77
N ALA A 145 7.67 -8.34 -0.05
CA ALA A 145 8.03 -9.36 -1.02
C ALA A 145 6.80 -9.79 -1.86
N SER A 146 6.76 -11.04 -2.33
CA SER A 146 5.69 -11.51 -3.23
C SER A 146 4.30 -11.63 -2.62
N VAL A 147 4.08 -11.32 -1.31
CA VAL A 147 2.72 -11.18 -0.80
C VAL A 147 2.02 -9.94 -1.35
N GLN A 148 2.78 -8.98 -1.88
CA GLN A 148 2.29 -7.84 -2.67
C GLN A 148 1.39 -8.26 -3.85
N LYS A 149 1.60 -9.45 -4.41
CA LYS A 149 0.80 -10.01 -5.50
C LYS A 149 -0.68 -10.21 -5.11
N LEU A 150 -1.00 -10.21 -3.82
CA LEU A 150 -2.39 -10.18 -3.36
C LEU A 150 -3.06 -8.84 -3.67
N LEU A 151 -2.34 -7.71 -3.52
CA LEU A 151 -2.86 -6.41 -3.91
C LEU A 151 -3.05 -6.32 -5.43
N LEU A 152 -2.11 -6.88 -6.22
CA LEU A 152 -2.30 -7.01 -7.67
C LEU A 152 -3.56 -7.83 -7.98
N ALA A 153 -3.78 -8.95 -7.28
CA ALA A 153 -4.97 -9.78 -7.48
C ALA A 153 -6.26 -9.03 -7.09
N ALA A 154 -6.29 -8.37 -5.94
CA ALA A 154 -7.44 -7.57 -5.50
C ALA A 154 -7.80 -6.49 -6.54
N THR A 155 -6.79 -5.87 -7.17
CA THR A 155 -6.96 -4.76 -8.12
C THR A 155 -7.37 -5.21 -9.52
N VAL A 156 -6.80 -6.32 -10.02
CA VAL A 156 -6.83 -6.66 -11.45
C VAL A 156 -7.66 -7.91 -11.75
N LEU A 157 -7.74 -8.87 -10.82
CA LEU A 157 -8.47 -10.12 -11.07
C LEU A 157 -9.91 -9.93 -11.50
N PRO A 158 -10.69 -9.01 -10.90
CA PRO A 158 -12.08 -8.78 -11.32
C PRO A 158 -12.25 -8.15 -12.71
N LYS A 159 -11.17 -7.59 -13.28
CA LYS A 159 -11.19 -6.79 -14.52
C LYS A 159 -10.82 -7.59 -15.77
N LEU A 160 -10.19 -8.75 -15.60
CA LEU A 160 -9.64 -9.51 -16.72
C LEU A 160 -10.45 -10.79 -16.97
N ASP A 161 -10.93 -10.98 -18.20
CA ASP A 161 -11.55 -12.24 -18.62
C ASP A 161 -10.50 -13.38 -18.54
N PRO A 162 -10.74 -14.41 -17.73
CA PRO A 162 -9.81 -15.54 -17.56
C PRO A 162 -9.61 -16.35 -18.85
N LYS A 163 -10.55 -16.32 -19.77
CA LYS A 163 -10.51 -17.04 -21.06
C LYS A 163 -9.75 -16.26 -22.15
N ARG A 164 -9.54 -14.96 -21.97
CA ARG A 164 -8.80 -14.13 -22.92
C ARG A 164 -7.41 -14.68 -23.12
N THR A 165 -6.99 -14.85 -24.38
CA THR A 165 -5.60 -15.21 -24.74
C THR A 165 -4.81 -13.94 -25.07
N VAL A 166 -3.62 -13.83 -24.50
CA VAL A 166 -2.75 -12.67 -24.66
C VAL A 166 -1.37 -13.07 -25.12
N THR A 167 -0.68 -12.18 -25.82
CA THR A 167 0.72 -12.37 -26.24
C THR A 167 1.63 -11.71 -25.22
N VAL A 168 2.66 -12.42 -24.81
CA VAL A 168 3.72 -11.96 -23.89
C VAL A 168 4.70 -11.07 -24.66
N THR A 169 5.00 -9.91 -24.07
CA THR A 169 5.94 -8.91 -24.64
C THR A 169 7.34 -9.06 -24.04
N ASP A 170 8.29 -8.24 -24.50
CA ASP A 170 9.66 -8.18 -23.94
C ASP A 170 9.65 -7.66 -22.50
N GLU A 171 8.84 -6.64 -22.23
CA GLU A 171 8.71 -6.02 -20.92
C GLU A 171 8.12 -6.99 -19.90
N ASP A 172 7.21 -7.88 -20.33
CA ASP A 172 6.61 -8.88 -19.45
C ASP A 172 7.66 -9.84 -18.86
N VAL A 173 8.65 -10.21 -19.64
CA VAL A 173 9.72 -11.16 -19.27
C VAL A 173 11.00 -10.47 -18.80
N ALA A 174 11.05 -9.15 -18.84
CA ALA A 174 12.14 -8.35 -18.30
C ALA A 174 12.04 -8.30 -16.76
N ILE A 175 12.44 -9.38 -16.12
CA ILE A 175 12.43 -9.52 -14.65
C ILE A 175 13.84 -9.50 -14.09
N GLU A 176 13.95 -9.15 -12.81
CA GLU A 176 15.24 -9.16 -12.11
C GLU A 176 15.87 -10.56 -12.14
N PRO A 177 17.16 -10.69 -12.53
CA PRO A 177 17.86 -11.97 -12.55
C PRO A 177 17.82 -12.67 -11.19
N GLY A 178 17.52 -13.98 -11.22
CA GLY A 178 17.40 -14.79 -9.99
C GLY A 178 16.08 -14.59 -9.22
N SER A 179 15.19 -13.71 -9.67
CA SER A 179 13.84 -13.58 -9.10
C SER A 179 12.90 -14.66 -9.63
N SER A 180 11.77 -14.87 -8.93
CA SER A 180 10.80 -15.91 -9.32
C SER A 180 10.20 -15.66 -10.69
N ALA A 181 10.24 -16.67 -11.57
CA ALA A 181 9.56 -16.67 -12.87
C ALA A 181 8.74 -17.94 -13.04
N VAL A 182 7.59 -17.85 -13.70
CA VAL A 182 6.88 -19.07 -14.12
C VAL A 182 7.36 -19.58 -15.48
N GLY A 183 8.22 -18.82 -16.17
CA GLY A 183 8.83 -19.20 -17.44
C GLY A 183 7.96 -18.87 -18.65
N LEU A 184 7.32 -17.72 -18.66
CA LEU A 184 6.67 -17.18 -19.85
C LEU A 184 7.69 -16.92 -20.95
N VAL A 185 7.27 -17.12 -22.21
CA VAL A 185 8.15 -16.96 -23.37
C VAL A 185 7.71 -15.72 -24.15
N ARG A 186 8.64 -14.85 -24.50
CA ARG A 186 8.43 -13.73 -25.43
C ARG A 186 7.69 -14.20 -26.69
N GLY A 187 6.62 -13.48 -27.09
CA GLY A 187 5.78 -13.86 -28.22
C GLY A 187 4.87 -15.06 -27.96
N GLY A 188 4.98 -15.71 -26.81
CA GLY A 188 4.13 -16.82 -26.40
C GLY A 188 2.71 -16.34 -26.12
N ARG A 189 1.73 -17.23 -26.36
CA ARG A 189 0.30 -16.96 -26.18
C ARG A 189 -0.25 -17.77 -25.02
N TYR A 190 -0.83 -17.08 -24.03
CA TYR A 190 -1.36 -17.70 -22.82
C TYR A 190 -2.71 -17.16 -22.47
N GLN A 191 -3.58 -18.01 -21.90
CA GLN A 191 -4.82 -17.54 -21.29
C GLN A 191 -4.53 -16.78 -20.01
N VAL A 192 -5.31 -15.76 -19.70
CA VAL A 192 -5.21 -14.98 -18.47
C VAL A 192 -5.31 -15.88 -17.24
N SER A 193 -6.16 -16.91 -17.27
CA SER A 193 -6.23 -17.93 -16.19
C SER A 193 -4.89 -18.65 -15.95
N THR A 194 -4.13 -18.92 -16.99
CA THR A 194 -2.79 -19.54 -16.88
C THR A 194 -1.81 -18.57 -16.21
N LEU A 195 -1.91 -17.27 -16.51
CA LEU A 195 -1.08 -16.25 -15.88
C LEU A 195 -1.39 -16.12 -14.37
N TRP A 196 -2.67 -16.17 -13.98
CA TRP A 196 -3.07 -16.19 -12.56
C TRP A 196 -2.54 -17.42 -11.83
N LEU A 197 -2.57 -18.59 -12.45
CA LEU A 197 -1.95 -19.78 -11.90
C LEU A 197 -0.44 -19.59 -11.75
N GLY A 198 0.25 -19.07 -12.76
CA GLY A 198 1.68 -18.75 -12.68
C GLY A 198 2.03 -17.76 -11.55
N LEU A 199 1.18 -16.75 -11.35
CA LEU A 199 1.32 -15.76 -10.28
C LEU A 199 1.16 -16.38 -8.89
N LEU A 200 0.09 -17.16 -8.68
CA LEU A 200 -0.31 -17.62 -7.35
C LEU A 200 0.39 -18.90 -6.92
N LEU A 201 0.65 -19.83 -7.84
CA LEU A 201 1.31 -21.11 -7.53
C LEU A 201 2.83 -20.96 -7.40
N ASN A 202 3.46 -20.34 -8.40
CA ASN A 202 4.92 -20.28 -8.55
C ASN A 202 5.50 -18.87 -8.33
N SER A 203 4.64 -17.91 -7.96
CA SER A 203 5.08 -16.54 -7.66
C SER A 203 5.72 -15.80 -8.85
N GLY A 204 5.42 -16.17 -10.11
CA GLY A 204 6.05 -15.62 -11.32
C GLY A 204 5.97 -14.11 -11.42
N ASN A 205 7.12 -13.43 -11.51
CA ASN A 205 7.21 -11.99 -11.73
C ASN A 205 6.89 -11.65 -13.20
N ASP A 206 7.22 -12.51 -14.13
CA ASP A 206 6.81 -12.47 -15.54
C ASP A 206 5.27 -12.48 -15.67
N ALA A 207 4.59 -13.36 -14.94
CA ALA A 207 3.14 -13.36 -14.87
C ALA A 207 2.58 -12.09 -14.20
N ALA A 208 3.25 -11.56 -13.15
CA ALA A 208 2.85 -10.32 -12.50
C ALA A 208 2.93 -9.12 -13.46
N ASN A 209 4.03 -9.00 -14.21
CA ASN A 209 4.22 -7.94 -15.21
C ASN A 209 3.16 -8.01 -16.30
N THR A 210 2.93 -9.22 -16.86
CA THR A 210 1.91 -9.42 -17.90
C THR A 210 0.52 -9.03 -17.39
N LEU A 211 0.11 -9.51 -16.22
CA LEU A 211 -1.19 -9.18 -15.63
C LEU A 211 -1.31 -7.68 -15.31
N ALA A 212 -0.24 -7.06 -14.82
CA ALA A 212 -0.21 -5.63 -14.55
C ALA A 212 -0.32 -4.81 -15.85
N ARG A 213 0.42 -5.19 -16.90
CA ARG A 213 0.29 -4.52 -18.21
C ARG A 213 -1.16 -4.60 -18.74
N LEU A 214 -1.78 -5.77 -18.63
CA LEU A 214 -3.16 -5.96 -19.07
C LEU A 214 -4.17 -5.18 -18.23
N GLY A 215 -3.97 -5.13 -16.91
CA GLY A 215 -4.83 -4.41 -15.97
C GLY A 215 -4.80 -2.89 -16.16
N GLY A 216 -3.66 -2.35 -16.61
CA GLY A 216 -3.47 -0.92 -16.82
C GLY A 216 -3.83 -0.44 -18.23
N GLY A 217 -4.19 -1.34 -19.15
CA GLY A 217 -4.52 -0.98 -20.55
C GLY A 217 -3.39 -0.19 -21.20
N ASP A 218 -3.71 0.94 -21.83
CA ASP A 218 -2.74 1.80 -22.52
C ASP A 218 -1.68 2.42 -21.58
N GLY A 219 -1.98 2.53 -20.27
CA GLY A 219 -1.05 3.00 -19.26
C GLY A 219 -0.12 1.90 -18.71
N GLY A 220 -0.30 0.66 -19.12
CA GLY A 220 0.58 -0.47 -18.82
C GLY A 220 0.77 -0.75 -17.33
N VAL A 221 1.97 -1.23 -16.98
CA VAL A 221 2.35 -1.58 -15.60
C VAL A 221 2.23 -0.38 -14.65
N ALA A 222 2.64 0.82 -15.09
CA ALA A 222 2.60 2.02 -14.26
C ALA A 222 1.17 2.39 -13.83
N ALA A 223 0.21 2.31 -14.75
CA ALA A 223 -1.20 2.56 -14.44
C ALA A 223 -1.75 1.52 -13.45
N THR A 224 -1.34 0.24 -13.58
CA THR A 224 -1.73 -0.79 -12.62
C THR A 224 -1.13 -0.55 -11.23
N VAL A 225 0.14 -0.16 -11.14
CA VAL A 225 0.75 0.17 -9.83
C VAL A 225 0.02 1.35 -9.19
N ALA A 226 -0.33 2.38 -9.95
CA ALA A 226 -1.15 3.49 -9.46
C ALA A 226 -2.53 2.99 -8.98
N ALA A 227 -3.18 2.10 -9.74
CA ALA A 227 -4.45 1.49 -9.35
C ALA A 227 -4.33 0.60 -8.11
N MET A 228 -3.22 -0.13 -7.92
CA MET A 228 -2.93 -0.89 -6.71
C MET A 228 -2.85 0.02 -5.48
N ASN A 229 -2.17 1.15 -5.59
CA ASN A 229 -2.09 2.14 -4.50
C ASN A 229 -3.46 2.79 -4.21
N ALA A 230 -4.24 3.08 -5.24
CA ALA A 230 -5.61 3.55 -5.08
C ALA A 230 -6.51 2.49 -4.40
N GLU A 231 -6.34 1.22 -4.75
CA GLU A 231 -7.07 0.10 -4.13
C GLU A 231 -6.65 -0.10 -2.67
N ALA A 232 -5.35 -0.05 -2.35
CA ALA A 232 -4.87 -0.08 -0.96
C ALA A 232 -5.53 1.03 -0.12
N LYS A 233 -5.53 2.26 -0.63
CA LYS A 233 -6.19 3.39 0.03
C LYS A 233 -7.71 3.17 0.17
N ARG A 234 -8.36 2.66 -0.88
CA ARG A 234 -9.80 2.35 -0.85
C ARG A 234 -10.14 1.31 0.22
N LEU A 235 -9.26 0.34 0.44
CA LEU A 235 -9.43 -0.70 1.46
C LEU A 235 -9.09 -0.22 2.88
N GLY A 236 -8.54 0.96 3.06
CA GLY A 236 -8.02 1.42 4.34
C GLY A 236 -6.66 0.82 4.72
N ALA A 237 -5.96 0.20 3.75
CA ALA A 237 -4.61 -0.35 3.92
C ALA A 237 -3.56 0.78 3.85
N ASN A 238 -3.53 1.62 4.88
CA ASN A 238 -2.83 2.91 4.90
C ASN A 238 -1.30 2.80 5.01
N GLN A 239 -0.77 1.68 5.51
CA GLN A 239 0.67 1.40 5.54
C GLN A 239 1.16 0.70 4.25
N THR A 240 0.27 0.49 3.27
CA THR A 240 0.61 -0.21 2.03
C THR A 240 0.89 0.78 0.90
N HIS A 241 2.09 0.69 0.35
CA HIS A 241 2.49 1.39 -0.86
C HIS A 241 3.23 0.44 -1.81
N ALA A 242 2.69 0.28 -3.01
CA ALA A 242 3.25 -0.55 -4.06
C ALA A 242 4.14 0.30 -4.98
N VAL A 243 5.34 -0.20 -5.29
CA VAL A 243 6.25 0.36 -6.30
C VAL A 243 6.36 -0.56 -7.51
N THR A 244 6.19 -1.87 -7.27
CA THR A 244 6.17 -2.90 -8.31
C THR A 244 4.92 -3.76 -8.21
N PRO A 245 4.43 -4.38 -9.29
CA PRO A 245 3.30 -5.29 -9.22
C PRO A 245 3.65 -6.63 -8.55
N SER A 246 4.93 -6.97 -8.50
CA SER A 246 5.44 -8.26 -8.06
C SER A 246 5.81 -8.33 -6.58
N GLY A 247 6.14 -7.18 -5.96
CA GLY A 247 6.65 -7.08 -4.60
C GLY A 247 8.17 -7.24 -4.50
N LEU A 248 8.91 -7.13 -5.61
CA LEU A 248 10.36 -6.97 -5.55
C LEU A 248 10.74 -5.72 -4.76
N ASP A 249 11.87 -5.78 -4.08
CA ASP A 249 12.34 -4.69 -3.24
C ASP A 249 12.49 -3.39 -4.04
N GLY A 250 11.99 -2.30 -3.51
CA GLY A 250 12.08 -0.98 -4.10
C GLY A 250 11.93 0.12 -3.05
N PRO A 251 12.55 1.29 -3.27
CA PRO A 251 12.41 2.43 -2.35
C PRO A 251 10.94 2.81 -2.16
N GLY A 252 10.50 2.90 -0.90
CA GLY A 252 9.12 3.27 -0.57
C GLY A 252 8.09 2.15 -0.65
N GLN A 253 8.49 0.89 -0.94
CA GLN A 253 7.57 -0.25 -0.96
C GLN A 253 7.42 -0.87 0.42
N PHE A 254 6.24 -0.68 1.02
CA PHE A 254 5.91 -1.13 2.35
C PHE A 254 4.49 -1.71 2.44
N THR A 255 4.25 -2.42 3.53
CA THR A 255 2.94 -2.91 3.97
C THR A 255 2.97 -3.13 5.48
N SER A 256 1.84 -3.53 6.07
CA SER A 256 1.74 -4.01 7.45
C SER A 256 1.03 -5.36 7.52
N ALA A 257 1.11 -6.04 8.66
CA ALA A 257 0.38 -7.28 8.86
C ALA A 257 -1.14 -7.07 8.85
N TYR A 258 -1.59 -5.94 9.34
CA TYR A 258 -2.98 -5.50 9.30
C TYR A 258 -3.47 -5.27 7.87
N ASP A 259 -2.72 -4.48 7.10
CA ASP A 259 -3.08 -4.19 5.71
C ASP A 259 -3.13 -5.44 4.84
N LEU A 260 -2.19 -6.37 5.05
CA LEU A 260 -2.21 -7.65 4.35
C LEU A 260 -3.47 -8.47 4.67
N ALA A 261 -4.00 -8.38 5.89
CA ALA A 261 -5.24 -9.05 6.25
C ALA A 261 -6.47 -8.42 5.58
N LEU A 262 -6.53 -7.07 5.46
CA LEU A 262 -7.55 -6.36 4.68
C LEU A 262 -7.52 -6.80 3.20
N ILE A 263 -6.35 -6.77 2.59
CA ILE A 263 -6.15 -7.16 1.18
C ILE A 263 -6.52 -8.63 0.97
N ALA A 264 -6.11 -9.51 1.90
CA ALA A 264 -6.44 -10.93 1.85
C ALA A 264 -7.95 -11.17 1.95
N ARG A 265 -8.66 -10.46 2.84
CA ARG A 265 -10.11 -10.56 2.98
C ARG A 265 -10.81 -10.37 1.63
N VAL A 266 -10.49 -9.29 0.91
CA VAL A 266 -11.03 -9.02 -0.42
C VAL A 266 -10.64 -10.10 -1.45
N CYS A 267 -9.40 -10.58 -1.41
CA CYS A 267 -8.98 -11.68 -2.30
C CYS A 267 -9.81 -12.96 -2.04
N PHE A 268 -9.99 -13.34 -0.77
CA PHE A 268 -10.74 -14.55 -0.42
C PHE A 268 -12.26 -14.42 -0.61
N GLU A 269 -12.82 -13.23 -0.79
CA GLU A 269 -14.20 -13.03 -1.25
C GLU A 269 -14.39 -13.43 -2.73
N GLN A 270 -13.33 -13.34 -3.54
CA GLN A 270 -13.38 -13.64 -4.98
C GLN A 270 -13.33 -15.17 -5.23
N PRO A 271 -14.36 -15.79 -5.90
CA PRO A 271 -14.36 -17.22 -6.18
C PRO A 271 -13.15 -17.68 -7.00
N ASP A 272 -12.76 -16.89 -8.02
CA ASP A 272 -11.63 -17.21 -8.86
C ASP A 272 -10.31 -17.20 -8.10
N PHE A 273 -10.11 -16.24 -7.18
CA PHE A 273 -8.93 -16.24 -6.32
C PHE A 273 -8.86 -17.52 -5.49
N ARG A 274 -9.94 -17.91 -4.82
CA ARG A 274 -9.97 -19.14 -4.01
C ARG A 274 -9.64 -20.37 -4.84
N ARG A 275 -10.20 -20.45 -6.04
CA ARG A 275 -9.95 -21.55 -6.98
C ARG A 275 -8.46 -21.62 -7.34
N TYR A 276 -7.85 -20.50 -7.74
CA TYR A 276 -6.43 -20.47 -8.10
C TYR A 276 -5.53 -20.75 -6.89
N ALA A 277 -5.79 -20.14 -5.74
CA ALA A 277 -4.99 -20.29 -4.53
C ALA A 277 -4.96 -21.74 -4.00
N LEU A 278 -6.02 -22.53 -4.24
CA LEU A 278 -6.13 -23.93 -3.87
C LEU A 278 -5.63 -24.90 -4.94
N THR A 279 -5.34 -24.44 -6.14
CA THR A 279 -4.84 -25.30 -7.22
C THR A 279 -3.47 -25.87 -6.83
N ARG A 280 -3.33 -27.18 -6.79
CA ARG A 280 -2.09 -27.87 -6.38
C ARG A 280 -1.02 -27.85 -7.45
N SER A 281 -1.43 -28.07 -8.72
CA SER A 281 -0.53 -28.06 -9.86
C SER A 281 -1.24 -27.54 -11.10
N ALA A 282 -0.46 -26.99 -12.03
CA ALA A 282 -0.95 -26.52 -13.32
C ALA A 282 0.04 -26.86 -14.44
N LYS A 283 -0.40 -26.72 -15.68
CA LYS A 283 0.44 -26.92 -16.87
C LYS A 283 0.65 -25.60 -17.58
N MET A 284 1.89 -25.27 -17.85
CA MET A 284 2.23 -24.23 -18.82
C MET A 284 2.12 -24.81 -20.22
N PRO A 285 1.29 -24.23 -21.10
CA PRO A 285 1.07 -24.77 -22.44
C PRO A 285 2.33 -24.62 -23.31
N ALA A 286 2.55 -25.61 -24.17
CA ALA A 286 3.61 -25.54 -25.18
C ALA A 286 3.36 -24.38 -26.16
N GLN A 287 4.42 -23.70 -26.53
CA GLN A 287 4.43 -22.64 -27.54
C GLN A 287 5.06 -23.22 -28.84
N LYS A 288 4.28 -24.03 -29.56
CA LYS A 288 4.76 -24.79 -30.70
C LYS A 288 5.41 -23.93 -31.79
N ALA A 289 4.80 -22.77 -32.11
CA ALA A 289 5.35 -21.80 -33.07
C ALA A 289 6.71 -21.25 -32.68
N LEU A 290 7.04 -21.25 -31.39
CA LEU A 290 8.31 -20.80 -30.84
C LEU A 290 9.27 -21.99 -30.50
N LYS A 291 8.91 -23.22 -30.86
CA LYS A 291 9.63 -24.46 -30.56
C LYS A 291 9.90 -24.61 -29.03
N LYS A 292 8.99 -24.19 -28.18
CA LYS A 292 9.07 -24.33 -26.73
C LYS A 292 8.05 -25.35 -26.22
N GLY A 293 8.54 -26.33 -25.46
CA GLY A 293 7.71 -27.36 -24.82
C GLY A 293 6.86 -26.78 -23.70
N GLY A 294 5.77 -27.46 -23.36
CA GLY A 294 5.04 -27.21 -22.12
C GLY A 294 5.66 -27.94 -20.94
N PHE A 295 5.29 -27.53 -19.73
CA PHE A 295 5.74 -28.15 -18.50
C PHE A 295 4.69 -28.07 -17.41
N GLN A 296 4.85 -28.88 -16.36
CA GLN A 296 4.01 -28.83 -15.16
C GLN A 296 4.74 -28.08 -14.06
N PHE A 297 4.00 -27.28 -13.27
CA PHE A 297 4.48 -26.59 -12.10
C PHE A 297 3.51 -26.77 -10.92
N GLN A 298 4.02 -26.64 -9.71
CA GLN A 298 3.28 -26.90 -8.48
C GLN A 298 3.12 -25.63 -7.65
N ASN A 299 2.12 -25.65 -6.78
CA ASN A 299 1.92 -24.59 -5.81
C ASN A 299 3.00 -24.67 -4.71
N GLU A 300 3.74 -23.58 -4.53
CA GLU A 300 4.80 -23.46 -3.51
C GLU A 300 4.24 -23.23 -2.11
N ASN A 301 2.96 -22.86 -1.98
CA ASN A 301 2.32 -22.73 -0.69
C ASN A 301 2.00 -24.10 -0.07
N ARG A 302 2.91 -24.59 0.76
CA ARG A 302 2.82 -25.91 1.39
C ARG A 302 1.63 -26.06 2.35
N LEU A 303 0.97 -24.98 2.75
CA LEU A 303 -0.24 -25.05 3.60
C LEU A 303 -1.32 -25.92 2.95
N ILE A 304 -1.55 -25.78 1.63
CA ILE A 304 -2.62 -26.51 0.92
C ILE A 304 -2.44 -28.03 0.87
N TYR A 305 -1.24 -28.51 1.17
CA TYR A 305 -0.93 -29.93 1.17
C TYR A 305 -0.93 -30.53 2.58
N ASN A 306 -0.61 -29.70 3.60
CA ASN A 306 -0.23 -30.20 4.92
C ASN A 306 -1.14 -29.66 6.04
N TYR A 307 -2.14 -28.82 5.73
CA TYR A 307 -2.98 -28.22 6.75
C TYR A 307 -4.47 -28.48 6.45
N PRO A 308 -5.19 -29.19 7.34
CA PRO A 308 -6.61 -29.46 7.16
C PRO A 308 -7.43 -28.18 7.10
N GLY A 309 -8.31 -28.09 6.11
CA GLY A 309 -9.14 -26.89 5.90
C GLY A 309 -8.42 -25.71 5.25
N ALA A 310 -7.20 -25.89 4.72
CA ALA A 310 -6.47 -24.83 4.04
C ALA A 310 -7.28 -24.22 2.88
N LEU A 311 -7.32 -22.89 2.82
CA LEU A 311 -7.94 -22.11 1.73
C LEU A 311 -6.89 -21.53 0.77
N GLY A 312 -5.61 -21.70 1.06
CA GLY A 312 -4.50 -21.18 0.25
C GLY A 312 -3.91 -19.91 0.81
N GLY A 313 -3.38 -19.05 -0.06
CA GLY A 313 -2.72 -17.80 0.28
C GLY A 313 -1.52 -17.50 -0.59
N LYS A 314 -0.54 -16.76 -0.06
CA LYS A 314 0.66 -16.37 -0.80
C LYS A 314 1.92 -16.40 0.06
N THR A 315 3.00 -16.91 -0.50
CA THR A 315 4.36 -16.86 0.06
C THR A 315 5.14 -15.69 -0.52
N GLY A 316 6.11 -15.16 0.20
CA GLY A 316 7.04 -14.16 -0.28
C GLY A 316 8.42 -14.31 0.35
N PHE A 317 9.45 -13.96 -0.41
CA PHE A 317 10.82 -13.87 0.06
C PHE A 317 11.61 -12.89 -0.82
N THR A 318 12.35 -12.02 -0.18
CA THR A 318 13.49 -11.29 -0.71
C THR A 318 14.56 -11.21 0.36
N GLN A 319 15.78 -10.84 -0.01
CA GLN A 319 16.85 -10.67 0.99
C GLN A 319 16.49 -9.59 2.02
N LEU A 320 15.80 -8.55 1.59
CA LEU A 320 15.41 -7.42 2.44
C LEU A 320 14.18 -7.73 3.29
N ALA A 321 13.13 -8.27 2.66
CA ALA A 321 11.88 -8.62 3.34
C ALA A 321 12.02 -9.83 4.29
N ARG A 322 12.96 -10.72 4.02
CA ARG A 322 12.96 -12.09 4.54
C ARG A 322 11.67 -12.80 4.11
N HIS A 323 11.20 -13.78 4.87
CA HIS A 323 9.95 -14.45 4.54
C HIS A 323 8.74 -13.61 4.96
N SER A 324 7.84 -13.38 4.04
CA SER A 324 6.48 -12.90 4.27
C SER A 324 5.48 -14.01 3.91
N TYR A 325 4.33 -13.99 4.56
CA TYR A 325 3.34 -15.03 4.34
C TYR A 325 1.92 -14.55 4.63
N VAL A 326 0.99 -14.95 3.79
CA VAL A 326 -0.45 -14.87 4.02
C VAL A 326 -1.04 -16.25 3.78
N GLY A 327 -1.74 -16.80 4.74
CA GLY A 327 -2.40 -18.09 4.63
C GLY A 327 -3.74 -18.11 5.34
N ALA A 328 -4.72 -18.77 4.73
CA ALA A 328 -6.05 -18.89 5.29
C ALA A 328 -6.50 -20.35 5.38
N ALA A 329 -7.38 -20.61 6.33
CA ALA A 329 -8.00 -21.90 6.54
C ALA A 329 -9.41 -21.76 7.11
N GLU A 330 -10.21 -22.83 6.95
CA GLU A 330 -11.55 -22.95 7.48
C GLU A 330 -11.66 -24.16 8.42
N ARG A 331 -12.27 -23.97 9.59
CA ARG A 331 -12.65 -25.04 10.52
C ARG A 331 -13.97 -24.69 11.21
N GLY A 332 -14.90 -25.62 11.20
CA GLY A 332 -16.19 -25.45 11.89
C GLY A 332 -16.96 -24.21 11.39
N GLY A 333 -16.94 -23.93 10.10
CA GLY A 333 -17.61 -22.77 9.51
C GLY A 333 -17.01 -21.41 9.91
N ARG A 334 -15.74 -21.38 10.32
CA ARG A 334 -14.96 -20.16 10.60
C ARG A 334 -13.77 -20.09 9.68
N ARG A 335 -13.63 -18.99 8.95
CA ARG A 335 -12.53 -18.76 8.03
C ARG A 335 -11.54 -17.78 8.64
N LEU A 336 -10.32 -18.22 8.93
CA LEU A 336 -9.29 -17.38 9.49
C LEU A 336 -8.18 -17.11 8.48
N VAL A 337 -7.57 -15.94 8.57
CA VAL A 337 -6.33 -15.56 7.88
C VAL A 337 -5.23 -15.26 8.88
N ALA A 338 -4.02 -15.74 8.59
CA ALA A 338 -2.79 -15.38 9.28
C ALA A 338 -1.87 -14.64 8.30
N THR A 339 -1.38 -13.48 8.71
CA THR A 339 -0.42 -12.66 7.96
C THR A 339 0.85 -12.49 8.79
N LEU A 340 2.02 -12.53 8.15
CA LEU A 340 3.29 -12.31 8.82
C LEU A 340 4.35 -11.70 7.88
N LEU A 341 5.23 -10.91 8.46
CA LEU A 341 6.32 -10.22 7.79
C LEU A 341 7.65 -10.44 8.51
N GLY A 342 8.74 -10.45 7.75
CA GLY A 342 10.10 -10.50 8.29
C GLY A 342 10.45 -11.78 9.04
N ALA A 343 9.87 -12.93 8.65
CA ALA A 343 10.13 -14.20 9.28
C ALA A 343 11.40 -14.87 8.76
N GLU A 344 12.04 -15.70 9.58
CA GLU A 344 13.13 -16.58 9.18
C GLU A 344 12.63 -17.98 8.86
N ALA A 345 13.38 -18.73 8.04
CA ALA A 345 12.98 -20.06 7.62
C ALA A 345 13.21 -21.15 8.67
N SER A 346 13.97 -20.85 9.71
CA SER A 346 14.28 -21.75 10.83
C SER A 346 13.87 -21.10 12.14
N PRO A 347 13.35 -21.84 13.12
CA PRO A 347 13.06 -23.29 13.11
C PRO A 347 11.82 -23.68 12.29
N LEU A 348 10.93 -22.72 11.98
CA LEU A 348 9.69 -22.92 11.22
C LEU A 348 9.72 -22.09 9.94
N ARG A 349 9.41 -22.71 8.82
CA ARG A 349 9.21 -22.00 7.53
C ARG A 349 7.99 -21.07 7.62
N GLY A 350 7.91 -20.06 6.75
CA GLY A 350 6.83 -19.07 6.77
C GLY A 350 5.42 -19.68 6.80
N TRP A 351 5.15 -20.72 5.98
CA TRP A 351 3.87 -21.41 5.99
C TRP A 351 3.58 -22.17 7.30
N GLN A 352 4.62 -22.70 7.96
CA GLN A 352 4.48 -23.38 9.27
C GLN A 352 4.20 -22.38 10.39
N GLN A 353 4.83 -21.20 10.34
CA GLN A 353 4.50 -20.10 11.25
C GLN A 353 3.06 -19.64 11.05
N GLY A 354 2.60 -19.49 9.79
CA GLY A 354 1.20 -19.22 9.49
C GLY A 354 0.25 -20.30 9.98
N ALA A 355 0.59 -21.58 9.81
CA ALA A 355 -0.19 -22.70 10.33
C ALA A 355 -0.31 -22.66 11.86
N ALA A 356 0.80 -22.40 12.57
CA ALA A 356 0.80 -22.29 14.03
C ALA A 356 -0.08 -21.11 14.53
N LEU A 357 -0.08 -19.98 13.79
CA LEU A 357 -0.99 -18.86 14.07
C LEU A 357 -2.45 -19.23 13.84
N LEU A 358 -2.76 -19.96 12.76
CA LEU A 358 -4.12 -20.43 12.49
C LEU A 358 -4.59 -21.41 13.59
N ASP A 359 -3.72 -22.35 14.02
CA ASP A 359 -4.05 -23.27 15.12
C ASP A 359 -4.32 -22.53 16.43
N TRP A 360 -3.56 -21.48 16.72
CA TRP A 360 -3.81 -20.61 17.85
C TRP A 360 -5.13 -19.84 17.67
N GLY A 361 -5.35 -19.22 16.51
CA GLY A 361 -6.55 -18.44 16.20
C GLY A 361 -7.83 -19.25 16.31
N PHE A 362 -7.84 -20.51 15.89
CA PHE A 362 -9.00 -21.41 16.04
C PHE A 362 -9.32 -21.79 17.49
N LYS A 363 -8.37 -21.61 18.42
CA LYS A 363 -8.59 -21.80 19.86
C LYS A 363 -9.12 -20.54 20.54
N VAL A 364 -8.98 -19.35 19.90
CA VAL A 364 -9.56 -18.11 20.42
C VAL A 364 -11.09 -18.22 20.34
N PRO A 365 -11.81 -17.97 21.45
CA PRO A 365 -13.27 -18.03 21.45
C PRO A 365 -13.89 -17.12 20.39
N ARG A 366 -15.05 -17.52 19.83
CA ARG A 366 -15.81 -16.62 18.94
C ARG A 366 -16.25 -15.36 19.71
N GLY A 367 -16.18 -14.20 19.09
CA GLY A 367 -16.46 -12.91 19.70
C GLY A 367 -15.34 -12.34 20.58
N ALA A 368 -14.26 -13.11 20.85
CA ALA A 368 -13.08 -12.55 21.50
C ALA A 368 -12.17 -11.90 20.46
N SER A 369 -12.04 -10.59 20.51
CA SER A 369 -11.23 -9.80 19.56
C SER A 369 -10.49 -8.66 20.26
N VAL A 370 -9.44 -8.16 19.61
CA VAL A 370 -8.67 -6.99 20.05
C VAL A 370 -8.92 -5.78 19.13
N GLY A 371 -9.72 -5.96 18.08
CA GLY A 371 -10.03 -4.93 17.10
C GLY A 371 -10.73 -5.53 15.90
N LYS A 372 -10.87 -4.76 14.84
CA LYS A 372 -11.57 -5.15 13.62
C LYS A 372 -10.79 -4.73 12.37
N LEU A 373 -10.85 -5.51 11.32
CA LEU A 373 -10.44 -5.09 9.97
C LEU A 373 -11.49 -4.11 9.46
N VAL A 374 -11.15 -2.82 9.44
CA VAL A 374 -12.07 -1.75 9.05
C VAL A 374 -11.81 -1.40 7.59
N GLY A 375 -12.73 -1.80 6.72
CA GLY A 375 -12.77 -1.39 5.32
C GLY A 375 -13.85 -0.31 5.07
N PRO A 376 -13.97 0.21 3.85
CA PRO A 376 -14.97 1.21 3.48
C PRO A 376 -16.40 0.77 3.77
N GLN A 377 -16.67 -0.53 3.70
CA GLN A 377 -17.98 -1.12 3.99
C GLN A 377 -18.32 -1.07 5.48
N ASP A 378 -17.33 -1.23 6.34
CA ASP A 378 -17.53 -1.19 7.80
C ASP A 378 -17.74 0.24 8.32
N ALA A 379 -17.22 1.26 7.61
CA ALA A 379 -17.44 2.67 7.94
C ALA A 379 -18.90 3.13 7.73
N THR A 380 -19.62 2.50 6.78
CA THR A 380 -21.04 2.79 6.52
C THR A 380 -21.95 2.14 7.56
N ASP A 381 -21.56 1.01 8.14
CA ASP A 381 -22.34 0.33 9.18
C ASP A 381 -22.17 1.01 10.54
N THR A 382 -20.98 1.48 10.88
CA THR A 382 -20.75 2.27 12.10
C THR A 382 -21.51 3.61 12.09
N ALA A 383 -21.75 4.20 10.92
CA ALA A 383 -22.55 5.41 10.79
C ALA A 383 -24.07 5.14 10.98
N LYS A 384 -24.54 3.92 10.70
CA LYS A 384 -25.94 3.50 10.93
C LYS A 384 -26.22 3.14 12.38
N ASP A 385 -25.24 2.64 13.10
CA ASP A 385 -25.34 2.23 14.50
C ASP A 385 -24.98 3.35 15.50
N ALA A 386 -24.56 4.52 15.02
CA ALA A 386 -24.36 5.68 15.87
C ALA A 386 -25.72 6.13 16.43
N PRO A 387 -25.91 6.19 17.77
CA PRO A 387 -27.16 6.65 18.35
C PRO A 387 -27.44 8.07 17.84
N ALA A 388 -28.63 8.26 17.25
CA ALA A 388 -29.06 9.56 16.76
C ALA A 388 -28.82 10.62 17.85
N PRO A 389 -28.26 11.78 17.53
CA PRO A 389 -28.06 12.83 18.51
C PRO A 389 -29.43 13.16 19.12
N ARG A 390 -29.57 12.99 20.44
CA ARG A 390 -30.78 13.32 21.15
C ARG A 390 -31.16 14.75 20.79
N ALA A 391 -32.33 14.93 20.17
CA ALA A 391 -32.89 16.22 19.83
C ALA A 391 -32.94 17.07 21.09
N GLY A 392 -31.97 17.97 21.24
CA GLY A 392 -31.97 19.00 22.25
C GLY A 392 -33.16 19.91 21.99
N ALA A 393 -33.89 20.27 23.07
CA ALA A 393 -35.03 21.13 23.04
C ALA A 393 -34.79 22.40 22.18
N PRO A 394 -35.82 22.93 21.50
CA PRO A 394 -35.66 24.01 20.54
C PRO A 394 -35.18 25.28 21.25
N ARG A 395 -33.92 25.66 21.00
CA ARG A 395 -33.43 26.99 21.36
C ARG A 395 -34.04 27.99 20.41
N ARG A 396 -34.78 28.98 20.96
CA ARG A 396 -35.30 30.14 20.24
C ARG A 396 -34.14 30.81 19.46
N PRO A 397 -34.32 31.15 18.19
CA PRO A 397 -33.31 31.86 17.44
C PRO A 397 -33.16 33.28 17.96
N THR A 398 -32.03 33.62 18.52
CA THR A 398 -31.59 35.00 18.73
C THR A 398 -31.09 35.50 17.37
N VAL A 399 -31.86 36.42 16.78
CA VAL A 399 -31.47 37.09 15.53
C VAL A 399 -30.35 38.06 15.85
N THR A 400 -29.11 37.63 15.64
CA THR A 400 -27.98 38.56 15.62
C THR A 400 -27.79 39.02 14.19
N ARG A 401 -28.09 40.28 13.95
CA ARG A 401 -27.89 40.98 12.67
C ARG A 401 -26.38 41.02 12.39
N ALA A 402 -25.90 40.17 11.46
CA ALA A 402 -24.52 40.19 11.01
C ALA A 402 -24.32 41.48 10.19
N ALA A 403 -23.37 42.30 10.62
CA ALA A 403 -22.85 43.40 9.83
C ALA A 403 -22.00 42.84 8.70
N MET A 404 -22.31 43.26 7.48
CA MET A 404 -21.47 42.94 6.31
C MET A 404 -20.17 43.74 6.39
N PRO A 405 -19.01 43.14 6.09
CA PRO A 405 -17.77 43.90 5.89
C PRO A 405 -17.82 44.60 4.53
N GLU A 406 -17.80 45.90 4.55
CA GLU A 406 -17.51 46.73 3.37
C GLU A 406 -16.03 46.61 3.02
N GLY A 407 -15.72 46.39 1.72
CA GLY A 407 -14.40 46.64 1.17
C GLY A 407 -13.73 45.49 0.48
N VAL A 408 -14.33 44.96 -0.58
CA VAL A 408 -13.54 44.30 -1.64
C VAL A 408 -13.44 45.23 -2.84
N SER A 409 -12.27 45.81 -3.06
CA SER A 409 -12.03 46.72 -4.18
C SER A 409 -12.12 45.97 -5.51
N LEU A 410 -12.84 46.51 -6.48
CA LEU A 410 -12.97 45.99 -7.87
C LEU A 410 -11.63 45.70 -8.59
N GLY A 411 -10.51 46.17 -8.05
CA GLY A 411 -9.18 45.99 -8.64
C GLY A 411 -8.64 44.56 -8.54
N ALA A 412 -9.01 43.79 -7.51
CA ALA A 412 -8.50 42.43 -7.33
C ALA A 412 -9.17 41.38 -8.25
N ALA A 413 -10.44 41.59 -8.62
CA ALA A 413 -11.14 40.71 -9.55
C ALA A 413 -10.65 40.85 -11.00
N ALA A 414 -10.21 42.05 -11.42
CA ALA A 414 -9.68 42.28 -12.77
C ALA A 414 -8.29 41.63 -12.97
N ALA A 415 -7.45 41.57 -11.94
CA ALA A 415 -6.11 40.96 -12.05
C ALA A 415 -6.17 39.43 -12.23
N VAL A 416 -7.11 38.75 -11.62
CA VAL A 416 -7.27 37.28 -11.73
C VAL A 416 -7.83 36.92 -13.12
N ALA A 417 -8.74 37.73 -13.68
CA ALA A 417 -9.29 37.49 -15.03
C ALA A 417 -8.25 37.64 -16.14
N VAL A 418 -7.30 38.57 -16.01
CA VAL A 418 -6.23 38.76 -17.00
C VAL A 418 -5.23 37.61 -17.00
N VAL A 419 -4.90 37.03 -15.84
CA VAL A 419 -4.00 35.86 -15.74
C VAL A 419 -4.63 34.62 -16.33
N LEU A 420 -5.94 34.39 -16.11
CA LEU A 420 -6.65 33.21 -16.64
C LEU A 420 -6.87 33.28 -18.17
N ALA A 421 -6.95 34.47 -18.77
CA ALA A 421 -7.10 34.65 -20.20
C ALA A 421 -5.76 34.56 -20.97
N ALA A 422 -4.63 34.94 -20.35
CA ALA A 422 -3.31 34.95 -21.00
C ALA A 422 -2.66 33.57 -21.16
N THR A 423 -2.97 32.63 -20.24
CA THR A 423 -2.35 31.28 -20.22
C THR A 423 -2.67 30.41 -21.45
N PRO A 424 -3.92 30.32 -21.96
CA PRO A 424 -4.22 29.52 -23.13
C PRO A 424 -3.65 30.13 -24.42
N LEU A 425 -3.54 31.48 -24.53
CA LEU A 425 -2.98 32.14 -25.69
C LEU A 425 -1.47 31.87 -25.84
N LEU A 426 -0.73 31.86 -24.72
CA LEU A 426 0.70 31.54 -24.70
C LEU A 426 0.98 30.09 -25.09
N LEU A 427 0.14 29.16 -24.68
CA LEU A 427 0.22 27.76 -25.07
C LEU A 427 -0.06 27.52 -26.54
N LEU A 428 -1.02 28.24 -27.14
CA LEU A 428 -1.32 28.16 -28.57
C LEU A 428 -0.17 28.75 -29.44
N LEU A 429 0.46 29.82 -29.02
CA LEU A 429 1.61 30.42 -29.72
C LEU A 429 2.84 29.51 -29.68
N THR A 430 3.10 28.82 -28.55
CA THR A 430 4.23 27.90 -28.46
C THR A 430 4.01 26.63 -29.29
N GLN A 431 2.77 26.10 -29.36
CA GLN A 431 2.44 24.96 -30.23
C GLN A 431 2.55 25.33 -31.73
N ARG A 432 2.15 26.53 -32.13
CA ARG A 432 2.32 27.01 -33.51
C ARG A 432 3.80 27.11 -33.91
N ARG A 433 4.67 27.61 -33.03
CA ARG A 433 6.13 27.69 -33.26
C ARG A 433 6.77 26.30 -33.40
N ARG A 434 6.30 25.30 -32.64
CA ARG A 434 6.78 23.91 -32.76
C ARG A 434 6.35 23.23 -34.07
N ARG A 435 5.15 23.54 -34.62
CA ARG A 435 4.69 23.00 -35.91
C ARG A 435 5.46 23.61 -37.09
N VAL A 436 5.81 24.88 -37.04
CA VAL A 436 6.60 25.55 -38.10
C VAL A 436 8.04 25.01 -38.11
N ARG A 437 8.66 24.76 -36.95
CA ARG A 437 10.00 24.17 -36.88
C ARG A 437 10.06 22.75 -37.45
N ARG A 438 9.04 21.91 -37.16
CA ARG A 438 8.96 20.52 -37.71
C ARG A 438 8.75 20.49 -39.24
N ARG A 439 8.19 21.52 -39.88
CA ARG A 439 8.07 21.59 -41.35
C ARG A 439 9.36 21.98 -42.03
N ARG A 440 10.26 22.72 -41.36
CA ARG A 440 11.56 23.11 -41.94
C ARG A 440 12.60 21.98 -41.96
N THR A 441 12.52 21.02 -41.05
CA THR A 441 13.47 19.89 -41.00
C THR A 441 13.12 18.72 -41.94
N ARG A 442 12.00 18.78 -42.69
CA ARG A 442 11.61 17.75 -43.68
C ARG A 442 11.90 18.09 -45.10
N ARG A 443 12.64 19.16 -45.41
CA ARG A 443 13.08 19.51 -46.74
C ARG A 443 14.61 19.59 -46.76
N SER A 444 15.27 18.46 -46.92
CA SER A 444 16.63 18.37 -47.45
C SER A 444 16.63 17.34 -48.58
N PRO A 445 17.20 17.66 -49.72
CA PRO A 445 17.15 16.82 -50.91
C PRO A 445 18.18 15.69 -50.83
N ALA A 446 17.79 14.54 -51.35
CA ALA A 446 18.67 13.38 -51.54
C ALA A 446 19.67 13.70 -52.70
N PHE A 447 20.95 13.45 -52.47
CA PHE A 447 21.97 13.37 -53.50
C PHE A 447 22.14 11.94 -53.96
N PRO A 448 22.32 11.65 -55.24
CA PRO A 448 22.55 10.32 -55.75
C PRO A 448 24.02 9.88 -55.56
N ILE A 449 24.20 8.59 -55.32
CA ILE A 449 25.51 7.93 -55.25
C ILE A 449 25.78 7.35 -56.63
N ASN A 450 26.97 7.64 -57.17
CA ASN A 450 27.66 6.79 -58.14
C ASN A 450 28.46 5.73 -57.41
#